data_88965c048ac823e86ffa31bfc8a51bb3
#
_entry.id   88965c048ac823e86ffa31bfc8a51bb3
#
_cell.length_a   1.000
_cell.length_b   1.000
_cell.length_c   1.000
_cell.angle_alpha   90.00
_cell.angle_beta   90.00
_cell.angle_gamma   90.00
#
_symmetry.space_group_name_H-M   'P 1'
#
loop_
_entity.id
_entity.type
_entity.pdbx_description
1 polymer ?
#
loop_
_entity_poly.entity_id
_entity_poly.type
_entity_poly.pdbx_seq_one_letter_code
_entity_poly.pdbx_strand_id
1 'polypeptide(L)'
;RILPSSAGRTTMCPTELQWKEGDKPEIRLLPIESRKTNASITELKRYPEEWQVRTLDTSSAESLQAALAQVGETRMASTAEAEELGFPIDESGDHGIRPDAEGKVEIPLWRHAVIQFPHPLLEQGLVILDTPGLNAIGAEPELTLNLLPNAHAVLFILAADTGVTQSDLAVWREHVNAGRRQRGRIVALNKIDGLWDGLRSEADIEREIAGQVASVAATLEIEPAQVYPVSAQKGLVAKVNDDSELLERSRLLQLERALSTELLPTKRDIVRDNTYGDVTDIVGRSRELLNARLSGLQEQLQELTDLRGKNQNVIEYMM
;
A
#
# COMPACT_ATOMS: atom_id res chain seq x y z
N ARG A 1 13.07 -12.84 -10.12
CA ARG A 1 11.65 -12.46 -10.05
C ARG A 1 10.99 -13.27 -8.94
N ILE A 2 10.65 -12.64 -7.85
CA ILE A 2 10.13 -13.33 -6.65
C ILE A 2 8.63 -13.61 -6.80
N LEU A 3 7.83 -12.69 -7.33
CA LEU A 3 6.40 -12.88 -7.49
C LEU A 3 6.02 -13.27 -8.93
N PRO A 4 5.05 -14.19 -9.13
CA PRO A 4 4.60 -14.58 -10.45
C PRO A 4 3.91 -13.39 -11.15
N SER A 5 4.15 -13.23 -12.44
CA SER A 5 3.39 -12.32 -13.27
C SER A 5 2.93 -13.08 -14.50
N SER A 6 1.65 -13.20 -14.69
CA SER A 6 1.03 -13.67 -15.93
C SER A 6 0.51 -12.47 -16.73
N ALA A 7 0.54 -12.60 -18.05
CA ALA A 7 -0.07 -11.62 -18.92
C ALA A 7 -1.58 -11.59 -18.64
N GLY A 8 -2.10 -10.47 -18.12
CA GLY A 8 -3.53 -10.23 -17.99
C GLY A 8 -4.15 -10.33 -16.59
N ARG A 9 -3.47 -10.92 -15.59
CA ARG A 9 -3.97 -10.90 -14.20
C ARG A 9 -2.82 -10.57 -13.24
N THR A 10 -2.94 -9.44 -12.63
CA THR A 10 -2.10 -8.97 -11.52
C THR A 10 -2.40 -9.78 -10.26
N THR A 11 -1.47 -9.79 -9.32
CA THR A 11 -1.57 -10.36 -7.98
C THR A 11 -2.98 -10.19 -7.41
N MET A 12 -3.71 -11.30 -7.22
CA MET A 12 -5.07 -11.25 -6.70
C MET A 12 -5.09 -11.23 -5.16
N CYS A 13 -3.95 -11.50 -4.53
CA CYS A 13 -3.79 -11.55 -3.08
C CYS A 13 -2.70 -10.56 -2.66
N PRO A 14 -3.02 -9.60 -1.76
CA PRO A 14 -2.04 -8.73 -1.15
C PRO A 14 -0.95 -9.53 -0.44
N THR A 15 0.31 -9.20 -0.72
CA THR A 15 1.44 -10.01 -0.29
C THR A 15 2.49 -9.18 0.42
N GLU A 16 2.84 -9.56 1.66
CA GLU A 16 3.96 -8.99 2.39
C GLU A 16 5.21 -9.84 2.19
N LEU A 17 6.32 -9.19 1.84
CA LEU A 17 7.65 -9.80 1.86
C LEU A 17 8.42 -9.23 3.05
N GLN A 18 8.91 -10.11 3.92
CA GLN A 18 9.66 -9.74 5.11
C GLN A 18 10.72 -10.78 5.46
N TRP A 19 11.68 -10.40 6.27
CA TRP A 19 12.65 -11.31 6.86
C TRP A 19 13.15 -10.77 8.20
N LYS A 20 13.26 -11.65 9.17
CA LYS A 20 13.89 -11.35 10.45
C LYS A 20 14.97 -12.40 10.73
N GLU A 21 16.01 -12.01 11.41
CA GLU A 21 17.06 -12.94 11.85
C GLU A 21 16.44 -14.04 12.73
N GLY A 22 16.72 -15.29 12.36
CA GLY A 22 16.15 -16.47 13.02
C GLY A 22 14.85 -17.00 12.40
N ASP A 23 14.24 -16.29 11.46
CA ASP A 23 13.10 -16.79 10.71
C ASP A 23 13.47 -17.99 9.82
N LYS A 24 12.48 -18.81 9.51
CA LYS A 24 12.59 -19.87 8.51
C LYS A 24 11.92 -19.39 7.21
N PRO A 25 12.48 -19.78 6.04
CA PRO A 25 11.80 -19.50 4.78
C PRO A 25 10.44 -20.19 4.75
N GLU A 26 9.36 -19.41 4.73
CA GLU A 26 7.98 -19.90 4.74
C GLU A 26 7.01 -18.93 4.07
N ILE A 27 5.88 -19.47 3.64
CA ILE A 27 4.73 -18.68 3.17
C ILE A 27 3.58 -18.94 4.13
N ARG A 28 3.01 -17.87 4.67
CA ARG A 28 1.78 -17.88 5.46
C ARG A 28 0.65 -17.35 4.61
N LEU A 29 -0.41 -18.11 4.49
CA LEU A 29 -1.55 -17.83 3.63
C LEU A 29 -2.80 -17.71 4.49
N LEU A 30 -3.47 -16.58 4.44
CA LEU A 30 -4.73 -16.34 5.14
C LEU A 30 -5.88 -16.70 4.20
N PRO A 31 -6.75 -17.68 4.52
CA PRO A 31 -7.87 -18.06 3.66
C PRO A 31 -8.83 -16.91 3.39
N ILE A 32 -9.43 -16.87 2.20
CA ILE A 32 -10.38 -15.84 1.80
C ILE A 32 -11.64 -15.83 2.69
N GLU A 33 -12.01 -16.99 3.23
CA GLU A 33 -13.16 -17.16 4.14
C GLU A 33 -13.03 -16.33 5.42
N SER A 34 -11.81 -15.93 5.80
CA SER A 34 -11.57 -15.05 6.94
C SER A 34 -12.21 -13.66 6.77
N ARG A 35 -12.63 -13.29 5.54
CA ARG A 35 -13.45 -12.09 5.29
C ARG A 35 -14.84 -12.13 5.93
N LYS A 36 -15.39 -13.34 6.16
CA LYS A 36 -16.67 -13.53 6.85
C LYS A 36 -16.61 -13.11 8.32
N THR A 37 -15.42 -13.05 8.86
CA THR A 37 -15.19 -12.47 10.19
C THR A 37 -14.95 -10.97 10.04
N ASN A 38 -15.42 -10.17 10.99
CA ASN A 38 -15.12 -8.72 11.00
C ASN A 38 -13.72 -8.41 11.53
N ALA A 39 -12.85 -9.43 11.67
CA ALA A 39 -11.49 -9.27 12.17
C ALA A 39 -10.58 -8.66 11.09
N SER A 40 -9.80 -7.67 11.46
CA SER A 40 -8.78 -7.08 10.59
C SER A 40 -7.60 -8.03 10.37
N ILE A 41 -6.87 -7.86 9.26
CA ILE A 41 -5.64 -8.63 9.00
C ILE A 41 -4.64 -8.46 10.14
N THR A 42 -4.54 -7.27 10.73
CA THR A 42 -3.65 -6.98 11.86
C THR A 42 -4.03 -7.78 13.11
N GLU A 43 -5.31 -7.98 13.36
CA GLU A 43 -5.79 -8.83 14.46
C GLU A 43 -5.50 -10.30 14.16
N LEU A 44 -5.81 -10.76 12.93
CA LEU A 44 -5.60 -12.15 12.52
C LEU A 44 -4.11 -12.56 12.48
N LYS A 45 -3.19 -11.62 12.34
CA LYS A 45 -1.74 -11.87 12.51
C LYS A 45 -1.35 -12.36 13.91
N ARG A 46 -2.19 -12.14 14.92
CA ARG A 46 -1.97 -12.61 16.30
C ARG A 46 -2.43 -14.06 16.54
N TYR A 47 -3.14 -14.63 15.57
CA TYR A 47 -3.72 -15.99 15.65
C TYR A 47 -3.07 -16.86 14.55
N PRO A 48 -1.93 -17.51 14.85
CA PRO A 48 -1.21 -18.35 13.86
C PRO A 48 -2.06 -19.48 13.29
N GLU A 49 -3.04 -19.97 14.04
CA GLU A 49 -3.97 -21.03 13.65
C GLU A 49 -4.90 -20.67 12.48
N GLU A 50 -5.12 -19.37 12.27
CA GLU A 50 -5.92 -18.89 11.14
C GLU A 50 -5.14 -18.92 9.81
N TRP A 51 -3.83 -19.15 9.87
CA TRP A 51 -2.93 -19.12 8.72
C TRP A 51 -2.48 -20.50 8.31
N GLN A 52 -2.53 -20.80 7.04
CA GLN A 52 -1.86 -21.96 6.47
C GLN A 52 -0.38 -21.64 6.26
N VAL A 53 0.49 -22.40 6.92
CA VAL A 53 1.95 -22.22 6.80
C VAL A 53 2.52 -23.29 5.89
N ARG A 54 3.30 -22.86 4.89
CA ARG A 54 3.99 -23.75 3.94
C ARG A 54 5.47 -23.40 3.92
N THR A 55 6.33 -24.39 4.01
CA THR A 55 7.78 -24.20 3.93
C THR A 55 8.17 -23.73 2.53
N LEU A 56 9.02 -22.73 2.46
CA LEU A 56 9.56 -22.21 1.22
C LEU A 56 10.90 -22.87 0.95
N ASP A 57 10.96 -23.69 -0.10
CA ASP A 57 12.21 -24.26 -0.56
C ASP A 57 12.96 -23.25 -1.43
N THR A 58 14.09 -22.77 -0.90
CA THR A 58 14.97 -21.80 -1.56
C THR A 58 16.14 -22.44 -2.28
N SER A 59 16.19 -23.78 -2.34
CA SER A 59 17.33 -24.52 -2.91
C SER A 59 17.39 -24.43 -4.44
N SER A 60 16.25 -24.22 -5.11
CA SER A 60 16.18 -24.02 -6.55
C SER A 60 15.23 -22.90 -6.94
N ALA A 61 15.46 -22.29 -8.11
CA ALA A 61 14.59 -21.26 -8.65
C ALA A 61 13.20 -21.82 -8.99
N GLU A 62 13.11 -23.05 -9.45
CA GLU A 62 11.87 -23.72 -9.81
C GLU A 62 11.01 -23.99 -8.57
N SER A 63 11.61 -24.53 -7.50
CA SER A 63 10.93 -24.77 -6.21
C SER A 63 10.40 -23.46 -5.62
N LEU A 64 11.20 -22.41 -5.65
CA LEU A 64 10.80 -21.08 -5.20
C LEU A 64 9.65 -20.53 -6.03
N GLN A 65 9.72 -20.64 -7.36
CA GLN A 65 8.66 -20.17 -8.25
C GLN A 65 7.36 -20.95 -8.04
N ALA A 66 7.42 -22.28 -7.88
CA ALA A 66 6.26 -23.11 -7.61
C ALA A 66 5.60 -22.79 -6.27
N ALA A 67 6.40 -22.54 -5.23
CA ALA A 67 5.89 -22.13 -3.92
C ALA A 67 5.20 -20.75 -3.99
N LEU A 68 5.80 -19.79 -4.69
CA LEU A 68 5.26 -18.45 -4.84
C LEU A 68 4.02 -18.39 -5.73
N ALA A 69 3.88 -19.33 -6.69
CA ALA A 69 2.68 -19.44 -7.52
C ALA A 69 1.41 -19.73 -6.70
N GLN A 70 1.57 -20.35 -5.53
CA GLN A 70 0.46 -20.66 -4.62
C GLN A 70 -0.25 -19.42 -4.08
N VAL A 71 0.44 -18.28 -3.98
CA VAL A 71 -0.15 -17.00 -3.58
C VAL A 71 -1.22 -16.53 -4.56
N GLY A 72 -1.09 -16.91 -5.84
CA GLY A 72 -2.04 -16.60 -6.90
C GLY A 72 -3.12 -17.64 -7.12
N GLU A 73 -3.28 -18.63 -6.23
CA GLU A 73 -4.31 -19.65 -6.35
C GLU A 73 -5.71 -19.04 -6.29
N THR A 74 -6.59 -19.53 -7.14
CA THR A 74 -7.99 -19.11 -7.25
C THR A 74 -8.93 -20.30 -7.11
N ARG A 75 -10.20 -20.05 -6.85
CA ARG A 75 -11.26 -21.04 -6.87
C ARG A 75 -12.52 -20.49 -7.50
N MET A 76 -13.37 -21.37 -7.97
CA MET A 76 -14.72 -21.02 -8.43
C MET A 76 -15.66 -20.90 -7.23
N ALA A 77 -16.47 -19.86 -7.21
CA ALA A 77 -17.50 -19.59 -6.20
C ALA A 77 -18.83 -19.24 -6.90
N SER A 78 -19.95 -19.40 -6.21
CA SER A 78 -21.21 -18.83 -6.67
C SER A 78 -21.19 -17.29 -6.55
N THR A 79 -22.00 -16.60 -7.33
CA THR A 79 -22.15 -15.15 -7.23
C THR A 79 -22.55 -14.72 -5.82
N ALA A 80 -23.45 -15.44 -5.18
CA ALA A 80 -23.89 -15.16 -3.80
C ALA A 80 -22.76 -15.29 -2.79
N GLU A 81 -21.92 -16.33 -2.92
CA GLU A 81 -20.76 -16.50 -2.06
C GLU A 81 -19.70 -15.41 -2.29
N ALA A 82 -19.48 -15.04 -3.53
CA ALA A 82 -18.55 -13.95 -3.87
C ALA A 82 -19.00 -12.61 -3.30
N GLU A 83 -20.29 -12.29 -3.39
CA GLU A 83 -20.85 -11.08 -2.79
C GLU A 83 -20.75 -11.08 -1.26
N GLU A 84 -21.00 -12.23 -0.61
CA GLU A 84 -20.81 -12.39 0.84
C GLU A 84 -19.34 -12.14 1.25
N LEU A 85 -18.39 -12.52 0.39
CA LEU A 85 -16.97 -12.27 0.58
C LEU A 85 -16.52 -10.85 0.15
N GLY A 86 -17.46 -9.98 -0.25
CA GLY A 86 -17.18 -8.59 -0.59
C GLY A 86 -16.63 -8.39 -2.01
N PHE A 87 -16.85 -9.33 -2.93
CA PHE A 87 -16.50 -9.16 -4.34
C PHE A 87 -17.72 -8.64 -5.11
N PRO A 88 -17.65 -7.45 -5.72
CA PRO A 88 -18.74 -6.93 -6.50
C PRO A 88 -18.95 -7.77 -7.77
N ILE A 89 -20.18 -8.14 -8.05
CA ILE A 89 -20.54 -8.85 -9.27
C ILE A 89 -21.09 -7.84 -10.28
N ASP A 90 -20.58 -7.89 -11.49
CA ASP A 90 -21.01 -7.02 -12.59
C ASP A 90 -21.01 -7.80 -13.90
N GLU A 91 -22.19 -7.95 -14.50
CA GLU A 91 -22.37 -8.65 -15.78
C GLU A 91 -21.62 -7.95 -16.93
N SER A 92 -21.43 -6.63 -16.86
CA SER A 92 -20.65 -5.87 -17.83
C SER A 92 -19.15 -6.11 -17.70
N GLY A 93 -18.68 -6.41 -16.48
CA GLY A 93 -17.28 -6.61 -16.15
C GLY A 93 -16.46 -5.32 -16.04
N ASP A 94 -17.12 -4.15 -16.07
CA ASP A 94 -16.43 -2.85 -15.99
C ASP A 94 -16.04 -2.48 -14.56
N HIS A 95 -16.88 -2.87 -13.58
CA HIS A 95 -16.70 -2.51 -12.17
C HIS A 95 -16.78 -3.69 -11.21
N GLY A 96 -16.84 -4.91 -11.70
CA GLY A 96 -16.99 -6.13 -10.90
C GLY A 96 -16.47 -7.38 -11.59
N ILE A 97 -16.64 -8.54 -10.93
CA ILE A 97 -16.30 -9.84 -11.50
C ILE A 97 -17.46 -10.30 -12.38
N ARG A 98 -17.14 -10.66 -13.62
CA ARG A 98 -18.13 -11.22 -14.55
C ARG A 98 -18.34 -12.70 -14.28
N PRO A 99 -19.60 -13.14 -14.10
CA PRO A 99 -19.92 -14.57 -14.03
C PRO A 99 -19.64 -15.30 -15.35
N ASP A 100 -19.29 -16.57 -15.24
CA ASP A 100 -19.23 -17.49 -16.38
C ASP A 100 -20.62 -17.92 -16.84
N ALA A 101 -20.67 -18.82 -17.84
CA ALA A 101 -21.92 -19.32 -18.40
C ALA A 101 -22.76 -20.14 -17.38
N GLU A 102 -22.13 -20.64 -16.31
CA GLU A 102 -22.77 -21.38 -15.23
C GLU A 102 -23.12 -20.52 -14.01
N GLY A 103 -22.93 -19.22 -14.10
CA GLY A 103 -23.19 -18.28 -13.01
C GLY A 103 -22.17 -18.35 -11.88
N LYS A 104 -20.96 -18.84 -12.18
CA LYS A 104 -19.85 -18.88 -11.22
C LYS A 104 -18.83 -17.81 -11.54
N VAL A 105 -18.07 -17.43 -10.52
CA VAL A 105 -17.00 -16.44 -10.60
C VAL A 105 -15.71 -17.00 -10.03
N GLU A 106 -14.60 -16.62 -10.61
CA GLU A 106 -13.28 -16.96 -10.11
C GLU A 106 -12.85 -15.93 -9.06
N ILE A 107 -12.62 -16.38 -7.83
CA ILE A 107 -12.16 -15.55 -6.72
C ILE A 107 -10.80 -16.02 -6.20
N PRO A 108 -9.99 -15.15 -5.56
CA PRO A 108 -8.75 -15.57 -4.91
C PRO A 108 -9.05 -16.58 -3.79
N LEU A 109 -8.14 -17.55 -3.63
CA LEU A 109 -8.21 -18.50 -2.51
C LEU A 109 -7.73 -17.88 -1.20
N TRP A 110 -6.89 -16.86 -1.30
CA TRP A 110 -6.23 -16.23 -0.17
C TRP A 110 -6.65 -14.77 -0.01
N ARG A 111 -6.89 -14.35 1.23
CA ARG A 111 -7.15 -12.97 1.62
C ARG A 111 -5.85 -12.17 1.72
N HIS A 112 -4.79 -12.80 2.25
CA HIS A 112 -3.49 -12.16 2.46
C HIS A 112 -2.39 -13.21 2.49
N ALA A 113 -1.20 -12.83 2.04
CA ALA A 113 -0.01 -13.69 2.09
C ALA A 113 1.14 -12.97 2.80
N VAL A 114 1.92 -13.72 3.59
CA VAL A 114 3.18 -13.24 4.17
C VAL A 114 4.28 -14.21 3.75
N ILE A 115 5.27 -13.70 3.04
CA ILE A 115 6.42 -14.45 2.55
C ILE A 115 7.63 -14.07 3.39
N GLN A 116 8.20 -15.03 4.10
CA GLN A 116 9.47 -14.90 4.80
C GLN A 116 10.59 -15.46 3.93
N PHE A 117 11.42 -14.55 3.42
CA PHE A 117 12.46 -14.88 2.44
C PHE A 117 13.75 -14.14 2.74
N PRO A 118 14.92 -14.84 2.86
CA PRO A 118 16.21 -14.21 3.10
C PRO A 118 16.65 -13.39 1.89
N HIS A 119 16.68 -12.09 2.05
CA HIS A 119 17.14 -11.15 1.04
C HIS A 119 17.81 -9.94 1.70
N PRO A 120 18.96 -9.44 1.21
CA PRO A 120 19.72 -8.36 1.85
C PRO A 120 18.93 -7.10 2.19
N LEU A 121 17.94 -6.72 1.40
CA LEU A 121 17.05 -5.60 1.70
C LEU A 121 16.07 -5.91 2.84
N LEU A 122 15.55 -7.14 2.90
CA LEU A 122 14.61 -7.57 3.94
C LEU A 122 15.33 -7.80 5.26
N GLU A 123 16.59 -8.27 5.24
CA GLU A 123 17.47 -8.42 6.41
C GLU A 123 17.73 -7.08 7.12
N GLN A 124 17.69 -5.97 6.38
CA GLN A 124 17.78 -4.63 6.94
C GLN A 124 16.46 -4.16 7.57
N GLY A 125 15.46 -5.05 7.64
CA GLY A 125 14.17 -4.81 8.26
C GLY A 125 13.18 -4.07 7.33
N LEU A 126 13.40 -4.08 6.01
CA LEU A 126 12.40 -3.64 5.05
C LEU A 126 11.27 -4.67 5.01
N VAL A 127 10.05 -4.21 5.06
CA VAL A 127 8.84 -4.99 4.75
C VAL A 127 8.25 -4.40 3.49
N ILE A 128 8.12 -5.23 2.45
CA ILE A 128 7.53 -4.81 1.18
C ILE A 128 6.12 -5.36 1.13
N LEU A 129 5.14 -4.49 0.94
CA LEU A 129 3.76 -4.86 0.70
C LEU A 129 3.46 -4.69 -0.79
N ASP A 130 3.26 -5.81 -1.50
CA ASP A 130 2.74 -5.81 -2.86
C ASP A 130 1.21 -5.80 -2.80
N THR A 131 0.62 -4.77 -3.38
CA THR A 131 -0.83 -4.61 -3.41
C THR A 131 -1.35 -4.96 -4.81
N PRO A 132 -2.48 -5.70 -4.93
CA PRO A 132 -3.21 -5.77 -6.19
C PRO A 132 -3.43 -4.35 -6.73
N GLY A 133 -3.43 -4.18 -8.04
CA GLY A 133 -3.71 -2.86 -8.62
C GLY A 133 -4.99 -2.29 -7.99
N LEU A 134 -4.95 -1.01 -7.62
CA LEU A 134 -6.03 -0.36 -6.87
C LEU A 134 -7.38 -0.37 -7.60
N ASN A 135 -7.35 -0.64 -8.90
CA ASN A 135 -8.52 -0.88 -9.76
C ASN A 135 -8.77 -2.39 -9.98
N ALA A 136 -8.01 -3.28 -9.33
CA ALA A 136 -8.26 -4.70 -9.47
C ALA A 136 -9.57 -5.05 -8.76
N ILE A 137 -10.41 -5.78 -9.48
CA ILE A 137 -11.67 -6.32 -8.98
C ILE A 137 -11.38 -7.17 -7.72
N GLY A 138 -11.99 -6.83 -6.61
CA GLY A 138 -11.73 -7.49 -5.33
C GLY A 138 -10.55 -6.93 -4.54
N ALA A 139 -9.98 -5.77 -4.94
CA ALA A 139 -9.04 -5.05 -4.10
C ALA A 139 -9.62 -4.86 -2.69
N GLU A 140 -8.86 -5.26 -1.66
CA GLU A 140 -9.30 -5.11 -0.28
C GLU A 140 -9.33 -3.62 0.10
N PRO A 141 -10.51 -3.05 0.41
CA PRO A 141 -10.57 -1.68 0.94
C PRO A 141 -9.72 -1.51 2.19
N GLU A 142 -9.56 -2.57 2.99
CA GLU A 142 -8.72 -2.58 4.19
C GLU A 142 -7.24 -2.32 3.88
N LEU A 143 -6.72 -2.77 2.73
CA LEU A 143 -5.35 -2.47 2.33
C LEU A 143 -5.15 -0.99 2.09
N THR A 144 -6.07 -0.37 1.38
CA THR A 144 -6.01 1.04 1.06
C THR A 144 -6.28 1.90 2.29
N LEU A 145 -7.25 1.52 3.13
CA LEU A 145 -7.67 2.29 4.29
C LEU A 145 -6.79 2.08 5.52
N ASN A 146 -6.25 0.87 5.73
CA ASN A 146 -5.53 0.53 6.95
C ASN A 146 -4.02 0.37 6.77
N LEU A 147 -3.55 -0.09 5.61
CA LEU A 147 -2.12 -0.34 5.39
C LEU A 147 -1.39 0.83 4.78
N LEU A 148 -1.95 1.52 3.78
CA LEU A 148 -1.32 2.70 3.19
C LEU A 148 -1.10 3.84 4.20
N PRO A 149 -2.05 4.19 5.08
CA PRO A 149 -1.82 5.20 6.10
C PRO A 149 -0.72 4.83 7.10
N ASN A 150 -0.50 3.53 7.31
CA ASN A 150 0.50 3.01 8.24
C ASN A 150 1.85 2.68 7.58
N ALA A 151 1.94 2.75 6.26
CA ALA A 151 3.19 2.55 5.55
C ALA A 151 4.20 3.65 5.90
N HIS A 152 5.44 3.29 6.24
CA HIS A 152 6.50 4.25 6.51
C HIS A 152 6.99 4.94 5.23
N ALA A 153 6.87 4.25 4.10
CA ALA A 153 7.19 4.77 2.77
C ALA A 153 6.25 4.17 1.74
N VAL A 154 6.01 4.91 0.66
CA VAL A 154 5.18 4.49 -0.46
C VAL A 154 5.99 4.60 -1.74
N LEU A 155 6.12 3.47 -2.45
CA LEU A 155 6.60 3.43 -3.82
C LEU A 155 5.38 3.40 -4.75
N PHE A 156 5.06 4.54 -5.36
CA PHE A 156 3.94 4.66 -6.28
C PHE A 156 4.43 4.37 -7.70
N ILE A 157 3.85 3.35 -8.34
CA ILE A 157 4.31 2.88 -9.66
C ILE A 157 3.31 3.31 -10.72
N LEU A 158 3.80 4.09 -11.69
CA LEU A 158 3.08 4.54 -12.87
C LEU A 158 3.72 3.92 -14.12
N ALA A 159 2.99 3.88 -15.22
CA ALA A 159 3.51 3.42 -16.50
C ALA A 159 3.70 4.61 -17.46
N ALA A 160 4.85 4.66 -18.13
CA ALA A 160 5.19 5.76 -19.03
C ALA A 160 4.27 5.84 -20.26
N ASP A 161 3.66 4.72 -20.65
CA ASP A 161 2.72 4.65 -21.76
C ASP A 161 1.36 5.27 -21.47
N THR A 162 0.92 5.28 -20.20
CA THR A 162 -0.37 5.81 -19.79
C THR A 162 -0.27 7.11 -18.98
N GLY A 163 0.90 7.38 -18.38
CA GLY A 163 1.10 8.50 -17.47
C GLY A 163 0.25 8.38 -16.20
N VAL A 164 -0.21 9.50 -15.67
CA VAL A 164 -1.09 9.55 -14.48
C VAL A 164 -2.54 9.47 -14.93
N THR A 165 -3.23 8.39 -14.59
CA THR A 165 -4.66 8.25 -14.85
C THR A 165 -5.50 8.97 -13.79
N GLN A 166 -6.79 9.13 -14.05
CA GLN A 166 -7.73 9.73 -13.10
C GLN A 166 -7.81 8.92 -11.79
N SER A 167 -7.80 7.60 -11.90
CA SER A 167 -7.80 6.70 -10.74
C SER A 167 -6.49 6.78 -9.95
N ASP A 168 -5.35 6.87 -10.63
CA ASP A 168 -4.05 7.07 -9.95
C ASP A 168 -4.04 8.38 -9.16
N LEU A 169 -4.57 9.44 -9.76
CA LEU A 169 -4.65 10.75 -9.12
C LEU A 169 -5.58 10.76 -7.89
N ALA A 170 -6.73 10.07 -7.98
CA ALA A 170 -7.64 9.92 -6.85
C ALA A 170 -6.96 9.22 -5.68
N VAL A 171 -6.33 8.06 -5.94
CA VAL A 171 -5.58 7.31 -4.92
C VAL A 171 -4.43 8.12 -4.34
N TRP A 172 -3.66 8.80 -5.20
CA TRP A 172 -2.58 9.67 -4.75
C TRP A 172 -3.08 10.75 -3.78
N ARG A 173 -4.15 11.43 -4.12
CA ARG A 173 -4.72 12.51 -3.30
C ARG A 173 -5.33 12.00 -2.00
N GLU A 174 -6.11 10.94 -2.07
CA GLU A 174 -6.89 10.44 -0.95
C GLU A 174 -6.05 9.63 0.06
N HIS A 175 -5.07 8.86 -0.43
CA HIS A 175 -4.37 7.89 0.41
C HIS A 175 -2.87 8.15 0.57
N VAL A 176 -2.22 8.72 -0.44
CA VAL A 176 -0.78 8.96 -0.39
C VAL A 176 -0.46 10.39 0.04
N ASN A 177 -1.21 11.38 -0.44
CA ASN A 177 -0.97 12.80 -0.17
C ASN A 177 -1.83 13.38 0.96
N ALA A 178 -2.89 12.71 1.38
CA ALA A 178 -3.81 13.19 2.42
C ALA A 178 -3.19 13.33 3.82
N GLY A 179 -2.02 12.73 4.05
CA GLY A 179 -1.30 12.82 5.33
C GLY A 179 -0.26 13.92 5.36
N ARG A 180 0.09 14.42 6.56
CA ARG A 180 1.20 15.36 6.81
C ARG A 180 2.58 14.78 6.45
N ARG A 181 2.66 13.57 5.94
CA ARG A 181 3.89 12.83 5.65
C ARG A 181 4.43 13.25 4.28
N GLN A 182 5.38 14.17 4.27
CA GLN A 182 6.08 14.58 3.03
C GLN A 182 7.29 13.69 2.69
N ARG A 183 7.82 12.93 3.65
CA ARG A 183 9.00 12.07 3.48
C ARG A 183 8.58 10.61 3.20
N GLY A 184 9.44 9.90 2.46
CA GLY A 184 9.24 8.49 2.16
C GLY A 184 8.27 8.23 0.99
N ARG A 185 8.05 9.19 0.11
CA ARG A 185 7.29 9.03 -1.13
C ARG A 185 8.22 9.01 -2.33
N ILE A 186 8.20 7.93 -3.08
CA ILE A 186 8.96 7.74 -4.31
C ILE A 186 7.98 7.36 -5.40
N VAL A 187 8.09 7.96 -6.56
CA VAL A 187 7.32 7.61 -7.75
C VAL A 187 8.24 6.92 -8.76
N ALA A 188 7.89 5.71 -9.16
CA ALA A 188 8.58 5.00 -10.25
C ALA A 188 7.75 5.13 -11.53
N LEU A 189 8.29 5.81 -12.52
CA LEU A 189 7.72 5.86 -13.87
C LEU A 189 8.29 4.68 -14.66
N ASN A 190 7.56 3.55 -14.63
CA ASN A 190 7.99 2.28 -15.21
C ASN A 190 7.67 2.18 -16.70
N LYS A 191 8.24 1.18 -17.36
CA LYS A 191 8.07 0.87 -18.78
C LYS A 191 8.65 1.93 -19.72
N ILE A 192 9.70 2.65 -19.31
CA ILE A 192 10.38 3.61 -20.20
C ILE A 192 10.99 2.96 -21.46
N ASP A 193 11.17 1.63 -21.45
CA ASP A 193 11.60 0.87 -22.64
C ASP A 193 10.61 0.94 -23.79
N GLY A 194 9.34 1.25 -23.54
CA GLY A 194 8.36 1.58 -24.58
C GLY A 194 8.67 2.86 -25.37
N LEU A 195 9.50 3.74 -24.80
CA LEU A 195 9.96 4.96 -25.45
C LEU A 195 11.24 4.75 -26.27
N TRP A 196 11.88 3.57 -26.15
CA TRP A 196 13.10 3.24 -26.87
C TRP A 196 12.79 2.87 -28.33
N ASP A 197 12.79 3.87 -29.17
CA ASP A 197 12.58 3.70 -30.60
C ASP A 197 13.95 3.71 -31.31
N GLY A 198 14.27 2.65 -32.04
CA GLY A 198 15.51 2.55 -32.83
C GLY A 198 15.61 3.57 -33.98
N LEU A 199 14.55 4.30 -34.27
CA LEU A 199 14.53 5.37 -35.29
C LEU A 199 14.81 6.76 -34.71
N ARG A 200 14.83 6.88 -33.36
CA ARG A 200 15.08 8.14 -32.63
C ARG A 200 16.51 8.19 -32.11
N SER A 201 17.05 9.40 -31.99
CA SER A 201 18.34 9.58 -31.32
C SER A 201 18.18 9.38 -29.79
N GLU A 202 19.25 8.94 -29.14
CA GLU A 202 19.25 8.82 -27.63
C GLU A 202 18.90 10.16 -26.97
N ALA A 203 19.33 11.30 -27.57
CA ALA A 203 19.00 12.63 -27.05
C ALA A 203 17.49 12.95 -27.14
N ASP A 204 16.80 12.42 -28.15
CA ASP A 204 15.35 12.57 -28.28
C ASP A 204 14.59 11.70 -27.25
N ILE A 205 15.07 10.47 -27.07
CA ILE A 205 14.53 9.56 -26.06
C ILE A 205 14.70 10.15 -24.65
N GLU A 206 15.89 10.69 -24.35
CA GLU A 206 16.14 11.34 -23.05
C GLU A 206 15.25 12.57 -22.83
N ARG A 207 15.01 13.38 -23.86
CA ARG A 207 14.08 14.52 -23.77
C ARG A 207 12.64 14.06 -23.53
N GLU A 208 12.22 13.00 -24.18
CA GLU A 208 10.88 12.42 -23.98
C GLU A 208 10.73 11.90 -22.55
N ILE A 209 11.69 11.12 -22.04
CA ILE A 209 11.68 10.64 -20.66
C ILE A 209 11.64 11.81 -19.67
N ALA A 210 12.46 12.84 -19.88
CA ALA A 210 12.47 14.02 -19.02
C ALA A 210 11.13 14.78 -19.06
N GLY A 211 10.50 14.87 -20.25
CA GLY A 211 9.17 15.44 -20.42
C GLY A 211 8.09 14.67 -19.65
N GLN A 212 8.12 13.33 -19.72
CA GLN A 212 7.21 12.47 -18.96
C GLN A 212 7.41 12.63 -17.44
N VAL A 213 8.65 12.67 -16.96
CA VAL A 213 8.99 12.92 -15.56
C VAL A 213 8.42 14.26 -15.08
N ALA A 214 8.62 15.33 -15.87
CA ALA A 214 8.12 16.66 -15.53
C ALA A 214 6.60 16.71 -15.51
N SER A 215 5.93 16.05 -16.45
CA SER A 215 4.46 15.95 -16.51
C SER A 215 3.88 15.21 -15.29
N VAL A 216 4.47 14.07 -14.93
CA VAL A 216 4.07 13.30 -13.74
C VAL A 216 4.28 14.12 -12.49
N ALA A 217 5.43 14.75 -12.33
CA ALA A 217 5.76 15.59 -11.16
C ALA A 217 4.76 16.75 -11.00
N ALA A 218 4.44 17.44 -12.10
CA ALA A 218 3.47 18.53 -12.11
C ALA A 218 2.05 18.03 -11.74
N THR A 219 1.63 16.87 -12.27
CA THR A 219 0.29 16.32 -12.02
C THR A 219 0.11 15.85 -10.57
N LEU A 220 1.17 15.26 -9.98
CA LEU A 220 1.18 14.78 -8.59
C LEU A 220 1.59 15.86 -7.57
N GLU A 221 1.95 17.04 -8.03
CA GLU A 221 2.40 18.18 -7.19
C GLU A 221 3.63 17.81 -6.32
N ILE A 222 4.63 17.18 -6.95
CA ILE A 222 5.89 16.75 -6.31
C ILE A 222 7.10 17.28 -7.10
N GLU A 223 8.28 17.17 -6.49
CA GLU A 223 9.53 17.54 -7.17
C GLU A 223 9.90 16.48 -8.22
N PRO A 224 10.41 16.87 -9.40
CA PRO A 224 10.84 15.93 -10.44
C PRO A 224 11.89 14.91 -9.95
N ALA A 225 12.72 15.30 -8.97
CA ALA A 225 13.72 14.42 -8.37
C ALA A 225 13.11 13.22 -7.60
N GLN A 226 11.81 13.28 -7.25
CA GLN A 226 11.08 12.18 -6.60
C GLN A 226 10.48 11.18 -7.61
N VAL A 227 10.60 11.46 -8.91
CA VAL A 227 10.11 10.60 -9.99
C VAL A 227 11.28 9.88 -10.64
N TYR A 228 11.34 8.56 -10.49
CA TYR A 228 12.40 7.70 -11.01
C TYR A 228 11.92 6.98 -12.27
N PRO A 229 12.36 7.40 -13.46
CA PRO A 229 12.07 6.68 -14.68
C PRO A 229 12.85 5.37 -14.70
N VAL A 230 12.18 4.26 -14.98
CA VAL A 230 12.77 2.91 -14.93
C VAL A 230 12.13 1.97 -15.93
N SER A 231 12.90 1.03 -16.47
CA SER A 231 12.39 -0.19 -17.07
C SER A 231 12.70 -1.39 -16.16
N ALA A 232 11.77 -1.73 -15.30
CA ALA A 232 11.95 -2.83 -14.36
C ALA A 232 12.16 -4.17 -15.06
N GLN A 233 11.45 -4.42 -16.17
CA GLN A 233 11.58 -5.64 -16.94
C GLN A 233 12.97 -5.77 -17.58
N LYS A 234 13.45 -4.72 -18.27
CA LYS A 234 14.77 -4.74 -18.91
C LYS A 234 15.90 -4.78 -17.89
N GLY A 235 15.74 -4.07 -16.77
CA GLY A 235 16.70 -4.14 -15.67
C GLY A 235 16.79 -5.54 -15.05
N LEU A 236 15.68 -6.24 -14.91
CA LEU A 236 15.69 -7.63 -14.44
C LEU A 236 16.36 -8.57 -15.44
N VAL A 237 16.03 -8.45 -16.73
CA VAL A 237 16.67 -9.23 -17.81
C VAL A 237 18.18 -8.97 -17.84
N ALA A 238 18.58 -7.73 -17.72
CA ALA A 238 19.98 -7.34 -17.67
C ALA A 238 20.73 -7.99 -16.49
N LYS A 239 20.13 -8.00 -15.31
CA LYS A 239 20.74 -8.68 -14.14
C LYS A 239 20.86 -10.19 -14.30
N VAL A 240 19.89 -10.83 -14.95
CA VAL A 240 19.93 -12.28 -15.21
C VAL A 240 21.00 -12.64 -16.23
N ASN A 241 21.24 -11.77 -17.22
CA ASN A 241 22.18 -12.01 -18.32
C ASN A 241 23.54 -11.33 -18.10
N ASP A 242 23.79 -10.70 -16.95
CA ASP A 242 24.99 -9.92 -16.65
C ASP A 242 25.28 -8.82 -17.71
N ASP A 243 24.21 -8.23 -18.29
CA ASP A 243 24.29 -7.16 -19.29
C ASP A 243 24.33 -5.79 -18.62
N SER A 244 25.54 -5.26 -18.45
CA SER A 244 25.76 -3.98 -17.76
C SER A 244 25.22 -2.78 -18.53
N GLU A 245 25.25 -2.80 -19.87
CA GLU A 245 24.76 -1.69 -20.71
C GLU A 245 23.23 -1.59 -20.62
N LEU A 246 22.54 -2.69 -20.79
CA LEU A 246 21.09 -2.75 -20.63
C LEU A 246 20.67 -2.40 -19.21
N LEU A 247 21.45 -2.82 -18.18
CA LEU A 247 21.17 -2.50 -16.78
C LEU A 247 21.26 -0.99 -16.51
N GLU A 248 22.29 -0.33 -17.03
CA GLU A 248 22.43 1.13 -16.93
C GLU A 248 21.30 1.85 -17.67
N ARG A 249 21.00 1.46 -18.90
CA ARG A 249 19.91 2.01 -19.71
C ARG A 249 18.54 1.82 -19.07
N SER A 250 18.35 0.72 -18.35
CA SER A 250 17.10 0.44 -17.61
C SER A 250 16.84 1.37 -16.43
N ARG A 251 17.88 2.04 -15.91
CA ARG A 251 17.89 2.91 -14.71
C ARG A 251 17.45 2.22 -13.42
N LEU A 252 17.36 0.89 -13.41
CA LEU A 252 16.94 0.12 -12.23
C LEU A 252 17.86 0.38 -11.04
N LEU A 253 19.19 0.51 -11.28
CA LEU A 253 20.16 0.79 -10.22
C LEU A 253 19.93 2.15 -9.53
N GLN A 254 19.39 3.14 -10.24
CA GLN A 254 19.06 4.43 -9.64
C GLN A 254 17.90 4.31 -8.65
N LEU A 255 16.84 3.58 -9.02
CA LEU A 255 15.74 3.29 -8.13
C LEU A 255 16.18 2.46 -6.93
N GLU A 256 16.99 1.42 -7.12
CA GLU A 256 17.53 0.59 -6.02
C GLU A 256 18.39 1.41 -5.05
N ARG A 257 19.21 2.34 -5.55
CA ARG A 257 19.98 3.27 -4.73
C ARG A 257 19.05 4.18 -3.94
N ALA A 258 18.03 4.77 -4.56
CA ALA A 258 17.06 5.61 -3.87
C ALA A 258 16.36 4.83 -2.74
N LEU A 259 15.91 3.60 -3.01
CA LEU A 259 15.31 2.73 -2.01
C LEU A 259 16.28 2.43 -0.86
N SER A 260 17.55 2.16 -1.15
CA SER A 260 18.55 1.79 -0.13
C SER A 260 19.13 2.98 0.61
N THR A 261 19.30 4.14 -0.03
CA THR A 261 19.94 5.31 0.57
C THR A 261 18.96 6.31 1.17
N GLU A 262 17.76 6.42 0.62
CA GLU A 262 16.75 7.36 1.09
C GLU A 262 15.73 6.73 2.04
N LEU A 263 15.29 5.48 1.78
CA LEU A 263 14.28 4.85 2.62
C LEU A 263 14.88 4.08 3.81
N LEU A 264 15.96 3.33 3.62
CA LEU A 264 16.51 2.51 4.70
C LEU A 264 17.20 3.31 5.82
N PRO A 265 18.08 4.29 5.54
CA PRO A 265 18.72 5.07 6.61
C PRO A 265 17.75 6.02 7.31
N THR A 266 16.82 6.58 6.57
CA THR A 266 15.76 7.45 7.10
C THR A 266 14.63 6.69 7.81
N LYS A 267 14.60 5.36 7.76
CA LYS A 267 13.59 4.56 8.45
C LYS A 267 13.44 4.94 9.93
N ARG A 268 14.55 5.08 10.66
CA ARG A 268 14.53 5.49 12.07
C ARG A 268 14.01 6.91 12.23
N ASP A 269 14.41 7.81 11.36
CA ASP A 269 13.97 9.21 11.39
C ASP A 269 12.52 9.32 10.93
N ILE A 270 12.10 8.60 9.90
CA ILE A 270 10.71 8.53 9.45
C ILE A 270 9.81 7.97 10.56
N VAL A 271 10.21 6.86 11.20
CA VAL A 271 9.45 6.27 12.32
C VAL A 271 9.38 7.25 13.49
N ARG A 272 10.50 7.88 13.84
CA ARG A 272 10.55 8.89 14.90
C ARG A 272 9.64 10.06 14.59
N ASP A 273 9.78 10.68 13.41
CA ASP A 273 9.03 11.88 13.01
C ASP A 273 7.53 11.57 12.91
N ASN A 274 7.16 10.39 12.40
CA ASN A 274 5.77 9.92 12.37
C ASN A 274 5.23 9.72 13.79
N THR A 275 6.00 9.06 14.67
CA THR A 275 5.61 8.84 16.07
C THR A 275 5.44 10.17 16.82
N TYR A 276 6.35 11.12 16.62
CA TYR A 276 6.22 12.46 17.21
C TYR A 276 4.99 13.20 16.68
N GLY A 277 4.70 13.09 15.37
CA GLY A 277 3.50 13.66 14.77
C GLY A 277 2.23 13.07 15.37
N ASP A 278 2.12 11.75 15.42
CA ASP A 278 0.97 11.04 15.97
C ASP A 278 0.76 11.37 17.47
N VAL A 279 1.83 11.39 18.26
CA VAL A 279 1.77 11.80 19.68
C VAL A 279 1.31 13.24 19.83
N THR A 280 1.85 14.16 19.02
CA THR A 280 1.47 15.59 19.05
C THR A 280 -0.01 15.77 18.71
N ASP A 281 -0.52 15.04 17.71
CA ASP A 281 -1.94 15.08 17.33
C ASP A 281 -2.84 14.50 18.42
N ILE A 282 -2.46 13.39 19.05
CA ILE A 282 -3.20 12.82 20.19
C ILE A 282 -3.23 13.81 21.36
N VAL A 283 -2.10 14.39 21.71
CA VAL A 283 -2.01 15.39 22.80
C VAL A 283 -2.83 16.64 22.46
N GLY A 284 -2.78 17.11 21.19
CA GLY A 284 -3.57 18.24 20.71
C GLY A 284 -5.07 18.00 20.86
N ARG A 285 -5.58 16.88 20.34
CA ARG A 285 -7.01 16.51 20.46
C ARG A 285 -7.44 16.32 21.91
N SER A 286 -6.59 15.69 22.74
CA SER A 286 -6.89 15.53 24.17
C SER A 286 -6.99 16.86 24.88
N ARG A 287 -6.10 17.80 24.55
CA ARG A 287 -6.12 19.16 25.10
C ARG A 287 -7.38 19.94 24.69
N GLU A 288 -7.77 19.86 23.41
CA GLU A 288 -9.02 20.46 22.92
C GLU A 288 -10.24 19.92 23.64
N LEU A 289 -10.32 18.57 23.81
CA LEU A 289 -11.41 17.92 24.53
C LEU A 289 -11.48 18.38 26.00
N LEU A 290 -10.33 18.45 26.66
CA LEU A 290 -10.25 18.90 28.06
C LEU A 290 -10.64 20.36 28.21
N ASN A 291 -10.20 21.22 27.28
CA ASN A 291 -10.57 22.64 27.28
C ASN A 291 -12.08 22.83 27.05
N ALA A 292 -12.67 22.10 26.10
CA ALA A 292 -14.12 22.14 25.87
C ALA A 292 -14.91 21.69 27.11
N ARG A 293 -14.45 20.63 27.79
CA ARG A 293 -15.06 20.14 29.03
C ARG A 293 -14.91 21.14 30.18
N LEU A 294 -13.75 21.78 30.28
CA LEU A 294 -13.49 22.82 31.28
C LEU A 294 -14.40 24.03 31.07
N SER A 295 -14.53 24.52 29.85
CA SER A 295 -15.46 25.62 29.50
C SER A 295 -16.91 25.25 29.87
N GLY A 296 -17.39 24.07 29.51
CA GLY A 296 -18.74 23.62 29.85
C GLY A 296 -18.99 23.54 31.37
N LEU A 297 -17.98 23.08 32.12
CA LEU A 297 -18.07 23.05 33.59
C LEU A 297 -18.06 24.47 34.19
N GLN A 298 -17.30 25.40 33.62
CA GLN A 298 -17.30 26.79 34.06
C GLN A 298 -18.64 27.48 33.81
N GLU A 299 -19.26 27.24 32.65
CA GLU A 299 -20.61 27.71 32.33
C GLU A 299 -21.66 27.17 33.33
N GLN A 300 -21.62 25.86 33.59
CA GLN A 300 -22.52 25.25 34.59
C GLN A 300 -22.31 25.80 36.00
N LEU A 301 -21.09 26.06 36.40
CA LEU A 301 -20.75 26.65 37.66
C LEU A 301 -21.30 28.07 37.77
N GLN A 302 -21.18 28.87 36.69
CA GLN A 302 -21.73 30.22 36.63
C GLN A 302 -23.27 30.19 36.74
N GLU A 303 -23.94 29.32 35.98
CA GLU A 303 -25.40 29.17 36.07
C GLU A 303 -25.87 28.79 37.48
N LEU A 304 -25.18 27.83 38.11
CA LEU A 304 -25.50 27.43 39.50
C LEU A 304 -25.28 28.60 40.49
N THR A 305 -24.25 29.40 40.31
CA THR A 305 -23.94 30.56 41.12
C THR A 305 -25.04 31.60 40.97
N ASP A 306 -25.47 31.87 39.75
CA ASP A 306 -26.54 32.84 39.44
C ASP A 306 -27.90 32.36 39.99
N LEU A 307 -28.22 31.06 39.88
CA LEU A 307 -29.41 30.46 40.47
C LEU A 307 -29.41 30.58 42.01
N ARG A 308 -28.26 30.32 42.64
CA ARG A 308 -28.09 30.50 44.08
C ARG A 308 -28.32 31.94 44.50
N GLY A 309 -27.78 32.92 43.78
CA GLY A 309 -28.01 34.33 44.04
C GLY A 309 -29.47 34.74 43.92
N LYS A 310 -30.17 34.27 42.90
CA LYS A 310 -31.61 34.47 42.70
C LYS A 310 -32.44 33.89 43.84
N ASN A 311 -32.14 32.64 44.23
CA ASN A 311 -32.85 31.98 45.36
C ASN A 311 -32.61 32.73 46.68
N GLN A 312 -31.41 33.24 46.93
CA GLN A 312 -31.10 33.99 48.15
C GLN A 312 -31.89 35.30 48.21
N ASN A 313 -31.99 36.02 47.08
CA ASN A 313 -32.80 37.24 46.98
C ASN A 313 -34.32 36.98 47.20
N VAL A 314 -34.82 35.83 46.71
CA VAL A 314 -36.22 35.44 46.95
C VAL A 314 -36.49 35.15 48.41
N ILE A 315 -35.56 34.49 49.10
CA ILE A 315 -35.67 34.19 50.55
C ILE A 315 -35.66 35.51 51.35
N GLU A 316 -34.76 36.43 51.03
CA GLU A 316 -34.71 37.75 51.70
C GLU A 316 -35.98 38.59 51.49
N TYR A 317 -36.63 38.44 50.31
CA TYR A 317 -37.89 39.16 50.03
C TYR A 317 -39.10 38.52 50.72
N MET A 318 -39.04 37.25 51.13
CA MET A 318 -40.11 36.51 51.81
C MET A 318 -40.03 36.57 53.35
N MET A 319 -38.94 37.06 53.90
CA MET A 319 -38.75 37.30 55.33
C MET A 319 -39.01 38.77 55.71
#